data_4cc20f032e339283ebb55688f56a22f7
#
_entry.id   4cc20f032e339283ebb55688f56a22f7
#
_cell.length_a   1.000
_cell.length_b   1.000
_cell.length_c   1.000
_cell.angle_alpha   90.00
_cell.angle_beta   90.00
_cell.angle_gamma   90.00
#
_symmetry.space_group_name_H-M   'P 1'
#
loop_
_entity.id
_entity.type
_entity.pdbx_description
1 polymer ?
#
loop_
_entity_poly.entity_id
_entity_poly.type
_entity_poly.pdbx_seq_one_letter_code
_entity_poly.pdbx_strand_id
1 'polypeptide(L)'
;LDAVDRIVGGLEKKTKVMTDEEKRSIAIHEAGHATISWFCRYANPLVKVTIVPRGQALGAAWYIPEERVITTKEEELDQICSLLGGRAAEELFVGAISTGAMNDLERSTKAAFGMVAYTGMSEKLPNICYYNNDEYSFQRPYSETTAKIIDDEVLRIVNDQYKRAKQILTEHKDGHAELAQLLFDKEVIYREDVEKILGKRPWTSRSEELIKENERLEAEKKAKEDADAPKLEDMPDEVKQAQAEHEKAIADKTRDNNLDKDSKDQSTENTKK
;
A
#
# COMPACT_ATOMS: atom_id res chain seq x y z
N LEU A 1 6.85 -9.63 -10.26
CA LEU A 1 6.08 -10.03 -9.07
C LEU A 1 6.41 -11.46 -8.63
N ASP A 2 6.45 -12.45 -9.52
CA ASP A 2 6.71 -13.86 -9.18
C ASP A 2 8.06 -14.10 -8.44
N ALA A 3 9.10 -13.34 -8.78
CA ALA A 3 10.38 -13.43 -8.09
C ALA A 3 10.29 -12.93 -6.64
N VAL A 4 9.55 -11.83 -6.41
CA VAL A 4 9.30 -11.28 -5.07
C VAL A 4 8.46 -12.27 -4.25
N ASP A 5 7.45 -12.88 -4.86
CA ASP A 5 6.62 -13.90 -4.22
C ASP A 5 7.43 -15.09 -3.71
N ARG A 6 8.40 -15.54 -4.50
CA ARG A 6 9.29 -16.65 -4.13
C ARG A 6 10.26 -16.29 -3.00
N ILE A 7 10.78 -15.06 -3.01
CA ILE A 7 11.75 -14.59 -2.02
C ILE A 7 11.07 -14.32 -0.68
N VAL A 8 9.92 -13.65 -0.68
CA VAL A 8 9.24 -13.20 0.55
C VAL A 8 8.25 -14.25 1.05
N GLY A 9 7.42 -14.82 0.17
CA GLY A 9 6.37 -15.79 0.53
C GLY A 9 6.84 -17.24 0.54
N GLY A 10 8.01 -17.53 -0.04
CA GLY A 10 8.51 -18.89 -0.21
C GLY A 10 7.93 -19.63 -1.42
N LEU A 11 8.25 -20.92 -1.52
CA LEU A 11 7.76 -21.76 -2.62
C LEU A 11 6.26 -22.04 -2.48
N GLU A 12 5.56 -22.03 -3.60
CA GLU A 12 4.17 -22.45 -3.69
C GLU A 12 4.02 -23.93 -3.28
N LYS A 13 3.06 -24.20 -2.38
CA LYS A 13 2.75 -25.57 -1.93
C LYS A 13 1.65 -26.18 -2.79
N LYS A 14 1.99 -26.72 -3.93
CA LYS A 14 1.04 -27.38 -4.86
C LYS A 14 0.38 -28.65 -4.28
N THR A 15 0.93 -29.20 -3.20
CA THR A 15 0.44 -30.46 -2.60
C THR A 15 -0.54 -30.25 -1.46
N LYS A 16 -0.83 -29.00 -1.06
CA LYS A 16 -1.77 -28.74 0.03
C LYS A 16 -3.19 -28.78 -0.53
N VAL A 17 -3.88 -29.87 -0.28
CA VAL A 17 -5.31 -30.02 -0.60
C VAL A 17 -6.11 -29.23 0.44
N MET A 18 -6.82 -28.21 0.00
CA MET A 18 -7.79 -27.46 0.81
C MET A 18 -9.18 -27.86 0.39
N THR A 19 -10.10 -27.93 1.35
CA THR A 19 -11.54 -28.05 1.04
C THR A 19 -12.08 -26.71 0.54
N ASP A 20 -13.19 -26.73 -0.20
CA ASP A 20 -13.84 -25.48 -0.65
C ASP A 20 -14.27 -24.59 0.53
N GLU A 21 -14.62 -25.20 1.67
CA GLU A 21 -14.98 -24.49 2.89
C GLU A 21 -13.76 -23.75 3.48
N GLU A 22 -12.61 -24.43 3.59
CA GLU A 22 -11.36 -23.79 4.02
C GLU A 22 -10.93 -22.70 3.06
N LYS A 23 -10.99 -22.96 1.74
CA LYS A 23 -10.66 -21.98 0.71
C LYS A 23 -11.54 -20.73 0.82
N ARG A 24 -12.84 -20.92 1.06
CA ARG A 24 -13.79 -19.82 1.27
C ARG A 24 -13.48 -19.02 2.53
N SER A 25 -13.19 -19.71 3.64
CA SER A 25 -12.82 -19.06 4.90
C SER A 25 -11.56 -18.22 4.75
N ILE A 26 -10.54 -18.72 4.04
CA ILE A 26 -9.30 -17.98 3.74
C ILE A 26 -9.60 -16.77 2.84
N ALA A 27 -10.43 -16.94 1.80
CA ALA A 27 -10.81 -15.84 0.92
C ALA A 27 -11.53 -14.70 1.67
N ILE A 28 -12.42 -15.04 2.61
CA ILE A 28 -13.09 -14.07 3.50
C ILE A 28 -12.07 -13.35 4.39
N HIS A 29 -11.12 -14.08 4.97
CA HIS A 29 -10.06 -13.56 5.82
C HIS A 29 -9.19 -12.55 5.07
N GLU A 30 -8.65 -12.94 3.91
CA GLU A 30 -7.76 -12.08 3.10
C GLU A 30 -8.50 -10.87 2.50
N ALA A 31 -9.78 -11.06 2.08
CA ALA A 31 -10.63 -9.95 1.68
C ALA A 31 -10.89 -8.97 2.84
N GLY A 32 -10.91 -9.45 4.09
CA GLY A 32 -11.00 -8.63 5.30
C GLY A 32 -9.82 -7.68 5.43
N HIS A 33 -8.59 -8.19 5.29
CA HIS A 33 -7.37 -7.36 5.27
C HIS A 33 -7.40 -6.33 4.14
N ALA A 34 -7.78 -6.74 2.93
CA ALA A 34 -7.86 -5.84 1.79
C ALA A 34 -8.88 -4.72 1.99
N THR A 35 -10.08 -5.05 2.49
CA THR A 35 -11.15 -4.08 2.73
C THR A 35 -10.73 -3.06 3.79
N ILE A 36 -10.21 -3.51 4.94
CA ILE A 36 -9.79 -2.61 6.01
C ILE A 36 -8.67 -1.69 5.53
N SER A 37 -7.62 -2.23 4.90
CA SER A 37 -6.51 -1.42 4.42
C SER A 37 -6.91 -0.42 3.34
N TRP A 38 -7.96 -0.71 2.55
CA TRP A 38 -8.49 0.21 1.53
C TRP A 38 -9.10 1.47 2.15
N PHE A 39 -9.79 1.32 3.29
CA PHE A 39 -10.48 2.40 3.97
C PHE A 39 -9.70 3.02 5.14
N CYS A 40 -8.58 2.43 5.58
CA CYS A 40 -7.65 3.04 6.51
C CYS A 40 -6.71 4.01 5.78
N ARG A 41 -6.62 5.26 6.32
CA ARG A 41 -5.87 6.35 5.68
C ARG A 41 -4.39 6.03 5.53
N TYR A 42 -3.79 5.53 6.60
CA TYR A 42 -2.35 5.32 6.71
C TYR A 42 -1.93 3.87 6.46
N ALA A 43 -2.86 3.01 6.06
CA ALA A 43 -2.51 1.66 5.63
C ALA A 43 -1.68 1.71 4.33
N ASN A 44 -0.69 0.82 4.24
CA ASN A 44 0.15 0.71 3.06
C ASN A 44 -0.68 0.40 1.80
N PRO A 45 -0.27 0.94 0.63
CA PRO A 45 -0.95 0.66 -0.63
C PRO A 45 -0.97 -0.83 -0.95
N LEU A 46 -2.17 -1.36 -1.24
CA LEU A 46 -2.37 -2.73 -1.63
C LEU A 46 -1.86 -2.97 -3.05
N VAL A 47 -1.13 -4.07 -3.24
CA VAL A 47 -0.64 -4.53 -4.55
C VAL A 47 -1.51 -5.66 -5.06
N LYS A 48 -1.65 -6.70 -4.26
CA LYS A 48 -2.43 -7.89 -4.57
C LYS A 48 -2.85 -8.64 -3.32
N VAL A 49 -3.86 -9.47 -3.47
CA VAL A 49 -4.32 -10.42 -2.46
C VAL A 49 -4.31 -11.81 -3.08
N THR A 50 -3.86 -12.81 -2.34
CA THR A 50 -3.81 -14.19 -2.83
C THR A 50 -4.20 -15.17 -1.74
N ILE A 51 -4.85 -16.26 -2.15
CA ILE A 51 -5.12 -17.42 -1.32
C ILE A 51 -4.32 -18.65 -1.75
N VAL A 52 -3.31 -18.45 -2.62
CA VAL A 52 -2.38 -19.51 -3.00
C VAL A 52 -1.39 -19.76 -1.85
N PRO A 53 -1.36 -20.98 -1.27
CA PRO A 53 -0.51 -21.26 -0.12
C PRO A 53 0.97 -21.17 -0.45
N ARG A 54 1.73 -20.43 0.37
CA ARG A 54 3.18 -20.28 0.27
C ARG A 54 3.83 -20.37 1.64
N GLY A 55 4.93 -21.14 1.75
CA GLY A 55 5.63 -21.28 3.03
C GLY A 55 4.69 -21.73 4.16
N GLN A 56 4.52 -20.94 5.19
CA GLN A 56 3.60 -21.19 6.31
C GLN A 56 2.24 -20.51 6.12
N ALA A 57 2.13 -19.55 5.18
CA ALA A 57 0.91 -18.80 4.94
C ALA A 57 -0.07 -19.59 4.06
N LEU A 58 -1.36 -19.48 4.37
CA LEU A 58 -2.46 -20.02 3.57
C LEU A 58 -2.96 -19.03 2.52
N GLY A 59 -2.82 -17.74 2.80
CA GLY A 59 -3.08 -16.62 1.94
C GLY A 59 -2.17 -15.45 2.33
N ALA A 60 -2.23 -14.36 1.60
CA ALA A 60 -1.53 -13.13 1.93
C ALA A 60 -2.08 -11.91 1.18
N ALA A 61 -2.25 -10.80 1.88
CA ALA A 61 -2.39 -9.50 1.28
C ALA A 61 -1.01 -8.83 1.20
N TRP A 62 -0.64 -8.41 -0.02
CA TRP A 62 0.65 -7.81 -0.30
C TRP A 62 0.53 -6.31 -0.43
N TYR A 63 1.41 -5.60 0.27
CA TYR A 63 1.45 -4.15 0.33
C TYR A 63 2.80 -3.63 -0.12
N ILE A 64 2.84 -2.42 -0.67
CA ILE A 64 4.09 -1.68 -0.85
C ILE A 64 4.33 -0.90 0.44
N PRO A 65 5.39 -1.22 1.21
CA PRO A 65 5.74 -0.42 2.37
C PRO A 65 6.05 1.01 1.92
N GLU A 66 5.40 1.99 2.51
CA GLU A 66 5.77 3.38 2.31
C GLU A 66 7.02 3.70 3.13
N GLU A 67 8.02 4.32 2.50
CA GLU A 67 9.20 4.79 3.22
C GLU A 67 8.81 5.91 4.19
N ARG A 68 8.83 5.59 5.48
CA ARG A 68 8.54 6.53 6.57
C ARG A 68 9.72 6.60 7.50
N VAL A 69 10.22 7.80 7.74
CA VAL A 69 11.31 8.04 8.70
C VAL A 69 10.80 8.00 10.15
N ILE A 70 9.56 8.43 10.34
CA ILE A 70 8.86 8.43 11.63
C ILE A 70 7.44 7.94 11.41
N THR A 71 6.86 7.29 12.43
CA THR A 71 5.48 6.77 12.41
C THR A 71 4.68 7.46 13.52
N THR A 72 3.50 7.96 13.19
CA THR A 72 2.59 8.60 14.15
C THR A 72 1.72 7.56 14.87
N LYS A 73 1.05 7.99 15.95
CA LYS A 73 0.11 7.14 16.68
C LYS A 73 -1.04 6.65 15.79
N GLU A 74 -1.57 7.53 14.94
CA GLU A 74 -2.66 7.24 14.02
C GLU A 74 -2.25 6.20 12.97
N GLU A 75 -1.01 6.26 12.49
CA GLU A 75 -0.45 5.30 11.54
C GLU A 75 -0.32 3.91 12.17
N GLU A 76 0.19 3.81 13.40
CA GLU A 76 0.27 2.55 14.14
C GLU A 76 -1.12 1.95 14.39
N LEU A 77 -2.12 2.78 14.74
CA LEU A 77 -3.49 2.33 14.94
C LEU A 77 -4.12 1.82 13.65
N ASP A 78 -3.90 2.47 12.50
CA ASP A 78 -4.38 1.99 11.20
C ASP A 78 -3.73 0.67 10.81
N GLN A 79 -2.44 0.49 11.12
CA GLN A 79 -1.74 -0.76 10.88
C GLN A 79 -2.31 -1.90 11.76
N ILE A 80 -2.54 -1.65 13.05
CA ILE A 80 -3.16 -2.62 13.95
C ILE A 80 -4.57 -2.98 13.46
N CYS A 81 -5.37 -1.99 13.06
CA CYS A 81 -6.70 -2.19 12.50
C CYS A 81 -6.66 -3.10 11.27
N SER A 82 -5.74 -2.85 10.34
CA SER A 82 -5.56 -3.64 9.12
C SER A 82 -5.15 -5.09 9.41
N LEU A 83 -4.26 -5.31 10.39
CA LEU A 83 -3.86 -6.65 10.84
C LEU A 83 -5.03 -7.44 11.44
N LEU A 84 -5.97 -6.77 12.10
CA LEU A 84 -7.13 -7.41 12.71
C LEU A 84 -8.26 -7.68 11.70
N GLY A 85 -8.11 -7.24 10.45
CA GLY A 85 -9.13 -7.34 9.39
C GLY A 85 -9.56 -8.77 9.09
N GLY A 86 -8.61 -9.70 8.97
CA GLY A 86 -8.91 -11.11 8.71
C GLY A 86 -9.71 -11.75 9.84
N ARG A 87 -9.29 -11.57 11.09
CA ARG A 87 -10.00 -12.07 12.29
C ARG A 87 -11.39 -11.46 12.41
N ALA A 88 -11.55 -10.17 12.12
CA ALA A 88 -12.85 -9.51 12.18
C ALA A 88 -13.80 -10.03 11.08
N ALA A 89 -13.27 -10.30 9.88
CA ALA A 89 -14.03 -10.89 8.79
C ALA A 89 -14.48 -12.32 9.09
N GLU A 90 -13.61 -13.16 9.68
CA GLU A 90 -13.98 -14.50 10.14
C GLU A 90 -15.17 -14.46 11.11
N GLU A 91 -15.11 -13.61 12.14
CA GLU A 91 -16.20 -13.50 13.13
C GLU A 91 -17.51 -13.03 12.50
N LEU A 92 -17.46 -12.03 11.62
CA LEU A 92 -18.66 -11.40 11.04
C LEU A 92 -19.32 -12.26 9.94
N PHE A 93 -18.52 -12.93 9.09
CA PHE A 93 -19.03 -13.51 7.86
C PHE A 93 -18.90 -15.04 7.77
N VAL A 94 -17.98 -15.65 8.53
CA VAL A 94 -17.90 -17.11 8.71
C VAL A 94 -18.68 -17.55 9.94
N GLY A 95 -18.76 -16.70 10.97
CA GLY A 95 -19.38 -17.01 12.26
C GLY A 95 -18.52 -17.90 13.17
N ALA A 96 -17.27 -18.17 12.76
CA ALA A 96 -16.30 -18.94 13.52
C ALA A 96 -14.90 -18.33 13.33
N ILE A 97 -14.15 -18.25 14.42
CA ILE A 97 -12.77 -17.76 14.39
C ILE A 97 -11.80 -18.94 14.25
N SER A 98 -10.71 -18.75 13.52
CA SER A 98 -9.74 -19.79 13.22
C SER A 98 -8.34 -19.50 13.77
N THR A 99 -7.45 -20.48 13.69
CA THR A 99 -6.03 -20.32 14.00
C THR A 99 -5.27 -19.54 12.92
N GLY A 100 -5.89 -19.27 11.77
CA GLY A 100 -5.27 -18.55 10.64
C GLY A 100 -4.77 -17.18 11.02
N ALA A 101 -5.48 -16.47 11.89
CA ALA A 101 -5.12 -15.12 12.35
C ALA A 101 -3.96 -15.07 13.39
N MET A 102 -3.27 -16.18 13.68
CA MET A 102 -2.24 -16.22 14.73
C MET A 102 -1.13 -15.18 14.51
N ASN A 103 -0.62 -15.07 13.29
CA ASN A 103 0.44 -14.11 12.95
C ASN A 103 -0.04 -12.66 13.05
N ASP A 104 -1.27 -12.38 12.63
CA ASP A 104 -1.85 -11.04 12.68
C ASP A 104 -2.09 -10.60 14.12
N LEU A 105 -2.54 -11.50 14.97
CA LEU A 105 -2.69 -11.26 16.40
C LEU A 105 -1.35 -11.05 17.09
N GLU A 106 -0.31 -11.81 16.73
CA GLU A 106 1.04 -11.63 17.26
C GLU A 106 1.57 -10.24 16.88
N ARG A 107 1.48 -9.86 15.60
CA ARG A 107 1.96 -8.57 15.09
C ARG A 107 1.19 -7.39 15.69
N SER A 108 -0.14 -7.47 15.74
CA SER A 108 -0.97 -6.41 16.32
C SER A 108 -0.71 -6.22 17.82
N THR A 109 -0.51 -7.32 18.56
CA THR A 109 -0.15 -7.26 19.98
C THR A 109 1.24 -6.65 20.19
N LYS A 110 2.23 -7.05 19.38
CA LYS A 110 3.60 -6.47 19.44
C LYS A 110 3.59 -4.99 19.10
N ALA A 111 2.84 -4.55 18.09
CA ALA A 111 2.70 -3.14 17.74
C ALA A 111 2.06 -2.34 18.88
N ALA A 112 0.95 -2.80 19.44
CA ALA A 112 0.29 -2.16 20.59
C ALA A 112 1.22 -2.09 21.82
N PHE A 113 1.97 -3.16 22.10
CA PHE A 113 2.95 -3.18 23.18
C PHE A 113 4.06 -2.16 22.92
N GLY A 114 4.58 -2.07 21.70
CA GLY A 114 5.57 -1.06 21.32
C GLY A 114 5.07 0.37 21.51
N MET A 115 3.83 0.64 21.13
CA MET A 115 3.18 1.94 21.34
C MET A 115 3.13 2.32 22.83
N VAL A 116 2.79 1.38 23.71
CA VAL A 116 2.63 1.63 25.14
C VAL A 116 3.99 1.68 25.85
N ALA A 117 4.83 0.65 25.64
CA ALA A 117 6.00 0.42 26.45
C ALA A 117 7.28 1.09 25.90
N TYR A 118 7.38 1.33 24.58
CA TYR A 118 8.62 1.83 23.96
C TYR A 118 8.52 3.26 23.46
N THR A 119 7.38 3.64 22.90
CA THR A 119 7.24 4.97 22.27
C THR A 119 6.39 5.95 23.08
N GLY A 120 5.83 5.50 24.23
CA GLY A 120 5.06 6.37 25.13
C GLY A 120 3.81 6.98 24.50
N MET A 121 3.19 6.29 23.53
CA MET A 121 1.99 6.77 22.81
C MET A 121 0.67 6.43 23.54
N SER A 122 0.75 5.86 24.74
CA SER A 122 -0.42 5.55 25.56
C SER A 122 -0.82 6.75 26.44
N GLU A 123 -2.11 6.90 26.70
CA GLU A 123 -2.63 7.93 27.60
C GLU A 123 -2.35 7.62 29.07
N LYS A 124 -2.21 6.33 29.42
CA LYS A 124 -1.93 5.89 30.79
C LYS A 124 -0.44 5.95 31.15
N LEU A 125 0.42 5.80 30.14
CA LEU A 125 1.88 5.83 30.28
C LEU A 125 2.47 6.75 29.21
N PRO A 126 2.19 8.07 29.26
CA PRO A 126 2.67 9.01 28.27
C PRO A 126 4.15 9.32 28.45
N ASN A 127 4.88 9.46 27.34
CA ASN A 127 6.26 9.96 27.34
C ASN A 127 7.26 9.10 28.13
N ILE A 128 6.99 7.82 28.30
CA ILE A 128 7.85 6.85 28.98
C ILE A 128 8.35 5.83 27.99
N CYS A 129 9.62 5.44 28.10
CA CYS A 129 10.23 4.38 27.30
C CYS A 129 10.83 3.32 28.23
N TYR A 130 10.31 2.13 28.17
CA TYR A 130 10.82 0.95 28.87
C TYR A 130 11.62 0.02 27.96
N TYR A 131 12.10 0.52 26.82
CA TYR A 131 12.95 -0.26 25.95
C TYR A 131 14.28 -0.56 26.63
N ASN A 132 14.62 -1.86 26.74
CA ASN A 132 15.90 -2.29 27.31
C ASN A 132 16.68 -3.03 26.21
N ASN A 133 17.87 -2.51 25.88
CA ASN A 133 18.79 -3.12 24.92
C ASN A 133 19.69 -4.20 25.56
N ASP A 134 19.55 -4.46 26.86
CA ASP A 134 20.36 -5.44 27.56
C ASP A 134 19.81 -6.85 27.30
N GLU A 135 20.37 -7.52 26.29
CA GLU A 135 19.99 -8.89 25.90
C GLU A 135 20.19 -9.93 27.04
N TYR A 136 20.95 -9.59 28.08
CA TYR A 136 21.22 -10.44 29.24
C TYR A 136 20.34 -10.13 30.44
N SER A 137 19.51 -9.09 30.39
CA SER A 137 18.61 -8.75 31.47
C SER A 137 17.31 -9.55 31.37
N PHE A 138 17.16 -10.55 32.23
CA PHE A 138 15.90 -11.30 32.40
C PHE A 138 14.85 -10.53 33.22
N GLN A 139 15.19 -9.35 33.72
CA GLN A 139 14.28 -8.54 34.54
C GLN A 139 13.58 -7.46 33.70
N ARG A 140 12.28 -7.35 33.92
CA ARG A 140 11.50 -6.27 33.30
C ARG A 140 11.95 -4.93 33.91
N PRO A 141 12.12 -3.85 33.10
CA PRO A 141 12.59 -2.55 33.60
C PRO A 141 11.46 -1.74 34.29
N TYR A 142 10.41 -2.39 34.73
CA TYR A 142 9.24 -1.77 35.39
C TYR A 142 8.62 -2.69 36.42
N SER A 143 7.86 -2.07 37.37
CA SER A 143 7.18 -2.77 38.46
C SER A 143 5.99 -3.61 37.97
N GLU A 144 5.51 -4.54 38.80
CA GLU A 144 4.30 -5.32 38.50
C GLU A 144 3.05 -4.44 38.33
N THR A 145 2.96 -3.33 39.05
CA THR A 145 1.86 -2.37 38.85
C THR A 145 1.91 -1.74 37.48
N THR A 146 3.10 -1.37 37.00
CA THR A 146 3.28 -0.84 35.65
C THR A 146 3.04 -1.91 34.59
N ALA A 147 3.47 -3.15 34.82
CA ALA A 147 3.16 -4.28 33.94
C ALA A 147 1.66 -4.42 33.72
N LYS A 148 0.87 -4.37 34.80
CA LYS A 148 -0.58 -4.42 34.69
C LYS A 148 -1.17 -3.27 33.87
N ILE A 149 -0.66 -2.05 34.02
CA ILE A 149 -1.11 -0.90 33.21
C ILE A 149 -0.77 -1.11 31.73
N ILE A 150 0.41 -1.65 31.42
CA ILE A 150 0.81 -1.98 30.06
C ILE A 150 -0.14 -3.01 29.45
N ASP A 151 -0.42 -4.10 30.17
CA ASP A 151 -1.32 -5.17 29.72
C ASP A 151 -2.74 -4.62 29.47
N ASP A 152 -3.28 -3.81 30.39
CA ASP A 152 -4.61 -3.21 30.26
C ASP A 152 -4.68 -2.24 29.04
N GLU A 153 -3.65 -1.44 28.78
CA GLU A 153 -3.59 -0.52 27.65
C GLU A 153 -3.40 -1.25 26.31
N VAL A 154 -2.56 -2.27 26.26
CA VAL A 154 -2.39 -3.12 25.05
C VAL A 154 -3.72 -3.77 24.70
N LEU A 155 -4.40 -4.37 25.68
CA LEU A 155 -5.71 -4.99 25.48
C LEU A 155 -6.74 -3.95 25.00
N ARG A 156 -6.75 -2.76 25.57
CA ARG A 156 -7.64 -1.66 25.17
C ARG A 156 -7.39 -1.27 23.71
N ILE A 157 -6.13 -1.01 23.33
CA ILE A 157 -5.76 -0.62 21.96
C ILE A 157 -6.21 -1.67 20.96
N VAL A 158 -5.86 -2.93 21.20
CA VAL A 158 -6.22 -4.04 20.29
C VAL A 158 -7.75 -4.18 20.17
N ASN A 159 -8.48 -4.13 21.28
CA ASN A 159 -9.94 -4.23 21.26
C ASN A 159 -10.62 -3.04 20.58
N ASP A 160 -10.11 -1.82 20.75
CA ASP A 160 -10.66 -0.64 20.11
C ASP A 160 -10.44 -0.71 18.58
N GLN A 161 -9.26 -1.13 18.12
CA GLN A 161 -9.01 -1.34 16.70
C GLN A 161 -9.78 -2.53 16.13
N TYR A 162 -10.02 -3.58 16.91
CA TYR A 162 -10.88 -4.70 16.51
C TYR A 162 -12.34 -4.29 16.31
N LYS A 163 -12.88 -3.46 17.20
CA LYS A 163 -14.22 -2.88 17.03
C LYS A 163 -14.28 -1.99 15.78
N ARG A 164 -13.25 -1.16 15.55
CA ARG A 164 -13.16 -0.33 14.36
C ARG A 164 -13.10 -1.17 13.08
N ALA A 165 -12.32 -2.25 13.07
CA ALA A 165 -12.25 -3.18 11.96
C ALA A 165 -13.62 -3.79 11.64
N LYS A 166 -14.35 -4.26 12.66
CA LYS A 166 -15.72 -4.77 12.48
C LYS A 166 -16.68 -3.71 11.95
N GLN A 167 -16.56 -2.49 12.40
CA GLN A 167 -17.39 -1.38 11.89
C GLN A 167 -17.12 -1.14 10.39
N ILE A 168 -15.87 -1.00 9.98
CA ILE A 168 -15.51 -0.79 8.56
C ILE A 168 -16.03 -1.95 7.70
N LEU A 169 -15.83 -3.20 8.13
CA LEU A 169 -16.33 -4.37 7.40
C LEU A 169 -17.86 -4.41 7.30
N THR A 170 -18.57 -3.97 8.34
CA THR A 170 -20.02 -3.91 8.33
C THR A 170 -20.53 -2.84 7.38
N GLU A 171 -19.89 -1.66 7.35
CA GLU A 171 -20.20 -0.56 6.44
C GLU A 171 -19.97 -0.94 4.96
N HIS A 172 -18.98 -1.80 4.70
CA HIS A 172 -18.57 -2.23 3.35
C HIS A 172 -18.83 -3.72 3.08
N LYS A 173 -19.80 -4.31 3.74
CA LYS A 173 -20.07 -5.76 3.71
C LYS A 173 -20.28 -6.33 2.31
N ASP A 174 -20.99 -5.60 1.44
CA ASP A 174 -21.33 -6.06 0.10
C ASP A 174 -20.08 -6.10 -0.79
N GLY A 175 -19.23 -5.06 -0.72
CA GLY A 175 -17.95 -5.03 -1.41
C GLY A 175 -16.97 -6.08 -0.87
N HIS A 176 -16.92 -6.30 0.45
CA HIS A 176 -16.14 -7.38 1.05
C HIS A 176 -16.59 -8.76 0.53
N ALA A 177 -17.91 -9.02 0.46
CA ALA A 177 -18.44 -10.29 -0.03
C ALA A 177 -18.07 -10.52 -1.51
N GLU A 178 -18.15 -9.49 -2.34
CA GLU A 178 -17.76 -9.55 -3.74
C GLU A 178 -16.25 -9.80 -3.90
N LEU A 179 -15.40 -9.13 -3.10
CA LEU A 179 -13.96 -9.39 -3.07
C LEU A 179 -13.64 -10.83 -2.65
N ALA A 180 -14.28 -11.34 -1.60
CA ALA A 180 -14.08 -12.70 -1.12
C ALA A 180 -14.48 -13.73 -2.18
N GLN A 181 -15.61 -13.52 -2.88
CA GLN A 181 -16.03 -14.39 -3.97
C GLN A 181 -15.06 -14.33 -5.14
N LEU A 182 -14.64 -13.13 -5.57
CA LEU A 182 -13.67 -12.97 -6.65
C LEU A 182 -12.32 -13.64 -6.32
N LEU A 183 -11.89 -13.54 -5.06
CA LEU A 183 -10.67 -14.16 -4.58
C LEU A 183 -10.79 -15.69 -4.51
N PHE A 184 -11.95 -16.21 -4.12
CA PHE A 184 -12.24 -17.65 -4.17
C PHE A 184 -12.14 -18.20 -5.60
N ASP A 185 -12.66 -17.46 -6.61
CA ASP A 185 -12.70 -17.88 -8.00
C ASP A 185 -11.34 -17.72 -8.71
N LYS A 186 -10.65 -16.58 -8.52
CA LYS A 186 -9.40 -16.26 -9.21
C LYS A 186 -8.13 -16.65 -8.44
N GLU A 187 -8.21 -16.90 -7.13
CA GLU A 187 -7.10 -17.17 -6.19
C GLU A 187 -6.10 -16.02 -6.04
N VAL A 188 -6.02 -15.12 -6.99
CA VAL A 188 -5.20 -13.91 -6.96
C VAL A 188 -6.00 -12.75 -7.54
N ILE A 189 -6.09 -11.65 -6.81
CA ILE A 189 -6.67 -10.38 -7.26
C ILE A 189 -5.65 -9.26 -7.08
N TYR A 190 -5.76 -8.21 -7.88
CA TYR A 190 -4.86 -7.06 -7.87
C TYR A 190 -5.59 -5.80 -7.42
N ARG A 191 -4.81 -4.73 -7.17
CA ARG A 191 -5.33 -3.42 -6.78
C ARG A 191 -6.50 -2.96 -7.66
N GLU A 192 -6.39 -3.17 -8.97
CA GLU A 192 -7.39 -2.77 -9.95
C GLU A 192 -8.73 -3.50 -9.78
N ASP A 193 -8.69 -4.77 -9.37
CA ASP A 193 -9.89 -5.54 -9.07
C ASP A 193 -10.56 -4.99 -7.79
N VAL A 194 -9.76 -4.66 -6.76
CA VAL A 194 -10.24 -4.08 -5.51
C VAL A 194 -10.86 -2.69 -5.76
N GLU A 195 -10.22 -1.86 -6.58
CA GLU A 195 -10.74 -0.53 -6.93
C GLU A 195 -12.06 -0.60 -7.71
N LYS A 196 -12.25 -1.60 -8.57
CA LYS A 196 -13.53 -1.82 -9.28
C LYS A 196 -14.68 -2.13 -8.34
N ILE A 197 -14.41 -2.88 -7.27
CA ILE A 197 -15.44 -3.35 -6.33
C ILE A 197 -15.68 -2.33 -5.22
N LEU A 198 -14.63 -1.83 -4.57
CA LEU A 198 -14.73 -0.90 -3.44
C LEU A 198 -14.76 0.58 -3.86
N GLY A 199 -14.57 0.86 -5.16
CA GLY A 199 -14.40 2.22 -5.65
C GLY A 199 -12.99 2.75 -5.41
N LYS A 200 -12.74 3.98 -5.89
CA LYS A 200 -11.43 4.62 -5.73
C LYS A 200 -11.09 4.77 -4.26
N ARG A 201 -9.83 4.44 -3.90
CA ARG A 201 -9.36 4.60 -2.52
C ARG A 201 -9.56 6.06 -2.06
N PRO A 202 -10.19 6.28 -0.88
CA PRO A 202 -10.52 7.65 -0.41
C PRO A 202 -9.29 8.50 -0.10
N TRP A 203 -8.14 7.87 0.08
CA TRP A 203 -6.90 8.48 0.53
C TRP A 203 -5.79 8.33 -0.51
N THR A 204 -5.04 9.39 -0.75
CA THR A 204 -3.79 9.33 -1.53
C THR A 204 -2.69 8.67 -0.70
N SER A 205 -1.86 7.85 -1.33
CA SER A 205 -0.67 7.32 -0.67
C SER A 205 0.40 8.41 -0.54
N ARG A 206 1.29 8.28 0.44
CA ARG A 206 2.42 9.19 0.60
C ARG A 206 3.29 9.24 -0.66
N SER A 207 3.48 8.11 -1.31
CA SER A 207 4.23 8.05 -2.57
C SER A 207 3.56 8.87 -3.68
N GLU A 208 2.23 8.82 -3.79
CA GLU A 208 1.47 9.64 -4.73
C GLU A 208 1.53 11.14 -4.37
N GLU A 209 1.51 11.46 -3.07
CA GLU A 209 1.67 12.85 -2.59
C GLU A 209 3.07 13.40 -2.91
N LEU A 210 4.13 12.59 -2.68
CA LEU A 210 5.51 12.97 -3.00
C LEU A 210 5.75 13.16 -4.49
N ILE A 211 5.16 12.31 -5.35
CA ILE A 211 5.25 12.47 -6.80
C ILE A 211 4.61 13.80 -7.22
N LYS A 212 3.41 14.10 -6.76
CA LYS A 212 2.72 15.36 -7.07
C LYS A 212 3.50 16.59 -6.57
N GLU A 213 4.09 16.49 -5.38
CA GLU A 213 4.90 17.58 -4.83
C GLU A 213 6.17 17.81 -5.65
N ASN A 214 6.86 16.73 -6.07
CA ASN A 214 8.02 16.82 -6.94
C ASN A 214 7.66 17.42 -8.30
N GLU A 215 6.58 16.98 -8.93
CA GLU A 215 6.08 17.54 -10.19
C GLU A 215 5.78 19.05 -10.05
N ARG A 216 5.18 19.46 -8.93
CA ARG A 216 4.93 20.88 -8.63
C ARG A 216 6.23 21.65 -8.50
N LEU A 217 7.21 21.13 -7.74
CA LEU A 217 8.51 21.78 -7.55
C LEU A 217 9.31 21.88 -8.85
N GLU A 218 9.26 20.86 -9.70
CA GLU A 218 9.89 20.90 -11.03
C GLU A 218 9.22 21.93 -11.95
N ALA A 219 7.90 22.00 -11.93
CA ALA A 219 7.15 23.00 -12.68
C ALA A 219 7.47 24.43 -12.20
N GLU A 220 7.56 24.64 -10.89
CA GLU A 220 7.95 25.94 -10.30
C GLU A 220 9.40 26.32 -10.66
N LYS A 221 10.32 25.35 -10.64
CA LYS A 221 11.73 25.60 -11.07
C LYS A 221 11.80 25.99 -12.53
N LYS A 222 11.12 25.23 -13.39
CA LYS A 222 11.06 25.52 -14.83
C LYS A 222 10.44 26.89 -15.11
N ALA A 223 9.36 27.24 -14.43
CA ALA A 223 8.75 28.56 -14.56
C ALA A 223 9.68 29.72 -14.13
N LYS A 224 10.52 29.50 -13.10
CA LYS A 224 11.55 30.48 -12.70
C LYS A 224 12.69 30.57 -13.70
N GLU A 225 13.17 29.44 -14.20
CA GLU A 225 14.21 29.41 -15.24
C GLU A 225 13.73 30.10 -16.52
N ASP A 226 12.48 29.86 -16.93
CA ASP A 226 11.86 30.51 -18.08
C ASP A 226 11.67 32.04 -17.86
N ALA A 227 11.39 32.46 -16.61
CA ALA A 227 11.23 33.86 -16.25
C ALA A 227 12.55 34.61 -16.15
N ASP A 228 13.63 33.91 -15.71
CA ASP A 228 14.99 34.45 -15.59
C ASP A 228 15.79 34.29 -16.91
N ALA A 229 15.27 33.58 -17.91
CA ALA A 229 15.89 33.44 -19.21
C ALA A 229 16.02 34.82 -19.88
N PRO A 230 17.20 35.21 -20.34
CA PRO A 230 17.41 36.50 -20.99
C PRO A 230 16.47 36.59 -22.21
N LYS A 231 15.72 37.69 -22.28
CA LYS A 231 14.83 37.93 -23.43
C LYS A 231 15.64 37.98 -24.70
N LEU A 232 15.11 37.45 -25.78
CA LEU A 232 15.78 37.42 -27.08
C LEU A 232 16.25 38.80 -27.51
N GLU A 233 15.54 39.87 -27.07
CA GLU A 233 15.86 41.27 -27.34
C GLU A 233 17.17 41.72 -26.68
N ASP A 234 17.56 41.13 -25.57
CA ASP A 234 18.74 41.48 -24.76
C ASP A 234 20.00 40.64 -25.13
N MET A 235 19.85 39.67 -26.04
CA MET A 235 20.98 38.83 -26.48
C MET A 235 21.82 39.48 -27.57
N PRO A 236 23.15 39.20 -27.62
CA PRO A 236 24.01 39.62 -28.71
C PRO A 236 23.48 39.12 -30.08
N ASP A 237 23.66 39.92 -31.11
CA ASP A 237 23.14 39.61 -32.45
C ASP A 237 23.66 38.29 -33.03
N GLU A 238 24.86 37.86 -32.65
CA GLU A 238 25.43 36.56 -33.03
C GLU A 238 24.65 35.39 -32.46
N VAL A 239 24.14 35.53 -31.21
CA VAL A 239 23.34 34.49 -30.55
C VAL A 239 21.91 34.42 -31.13
N LYS A 240 21.34 35.59 -31.50
CA LYS A 240 20.04 35.66 -32.18
C LYS A 240 20.07 34.97 -33.54
N GLN A 241 21.14 35.15 -34.29
CA GLN A 241 21.33 34.50 -35.59
C GLN A 241 21.50 32.97 -35.44
N ALA A 242 22.31 32.51 -34.46
CA ALA A 242 22.52 31.10 -34.22
C ALA A 242 21.23 30.38 -33.77
N GLN A 243 20.39 31.02 -32.94
CA GLN A 243 19.08 30.49 -32.57
C GLN A 243 18.11 30.40 -33.75
N ALA A 244 18.03 31.43 -34.57
CA ALA A 244 17.19 31.45 -35.78
C ALA A 244 17.62 30.38 -36.79
N GLU A 245 18.91 30.14 -36.96
CA GLU A 245 19.41 29.04 -37.79
C GLU A 245 19.09 27.66 -37.22
N HIS A 246 19.17 27.49 -35.89
CA HIS A 246 18.85 26.23 -35.22
C HIS A 246 17.34 25.93 -35.31
N GLU A 247 16.48 26.92 -35.07
CA GLU A 247 15.02 26.76 -35.23
C GLU A 247 14.63 26.41 -36.68
N LYS A 248 15.28 27.03 -37.66
CA LYS A 248 15.09 26.73 -39.07
C LYS A 248 15.51 25.30 -39.41
N ALA A 249 16.64 24.84 -38.86
CA ALA A 249 17.13 23.49 -39.07
C ALA A 249 16.21 22.41 -38.42
N ILE A 250 15.57 22.72 -37.28
CA ILE A 250 14.58 21.87 -36.64
C ILE A 250 13.30 21.83 -37.48
N ALA A 251 12.82 22.96 -37.96
CA ALA A 251 11.64 23.07 -38.81
C ALA A 251 11.78 22.27 -40.11
N ASP A 252 12.94 22.36 -40.74
CA ASP A 252 13.27 21.64 -41.98
C ASP A 252 13.31 20.11 -41.73
N LYS A 253 13.93 19.65 -40.63
CA LYS A 253 13.91 18.21 -40.25
C LYS A 253 12.53 17.69 -39.95
N THR A 254 11.66 18.51 -39.36
CA THR A 254 10.28 18.12 -39.04
C THR A 254 9.44 18.03 -40.33
N ARG A 255 9.75 18.84 -41.31
CA ARG A 255 9.09 18.87 -42.62
C ARG A 255 9.47 17.64 -43.47
N ASP A 256 10.74 17.24 -43.46
CA ASP A 256 11.24 16.06 -44.15
C ASP A 256 10.68 14.76 -43.57
N ASN A 257 10.58 14.67 -42.21
CA ASN A 257 9.97 13.52 -41.53
C ASN A 257 8.47 13.37 -41.80
N ASN A 258 7.76 14.46 -42.11
CA ASN A 258 6.34 14.38 -42.50
C ASN A 258 6.15 13.99 -43.96
N LEU A 259 7.04 14.38 -44.83
CA LEU A 259 7.03 13.99 -46.28
C LEU A 259 7.31 12.47 -46.44
N ASP A 260 8.20 11.92 -45.60
CA ASP A 260 8.48 10.47 -45.60
C ASP A 260 7.33 9.60 -45.04
N LYS A 261 6.48 10.16 -44.17
CA LYS A 261 5.27 9.45 -43.71
C LYS A 261 4.17 9.41 -44.77
N ASP A 262 3.93 10.51 -45.44
CA ASP A 262 2.90 10.56 -46.52
C ASP A 262 3.28 9.72 -47.74
N SER A 263 4.57 9.52 -48.02
CA SER A 263 5.02 8.63 -49.12
C SER A 263 4.92 7.14 -48.77
N LYS A 264 4.95 6.77 -47.48
CA LYS A 264 4.77 5.36 -47.04
C LYS A 264 3.30 4.95 -46.96
N ASP A 265 2.38 5.84 -46.67
CA ASP A 265 0.94 5.53 -46.65
C ASP A 265 0.37 5.36 -48.06
N GLN A 266 0.90 6.04 -49.08
CA GLN A 266 0.47 5.85 -50.46
C GLN A 266 0.98 4.55 -51.12
N SER A 267 2.03 3.94 -50.60
CA SER A 267 2.57 2.66 -51.13
C SER A 267 1.85 1.43 -50.58
N THR A 268 1.07 1.55 -49.52
CA THR A 268 0.30 0.43 -48.93
C THR A 268 -1.13 0.29 -49.46
N GLU A 269 -1.67 1.31 -50.12
CA GLU A 269 -2.99 1.22 -50.75
C GLU A 269 -2.98 0.58 -52.17
N ASN A 270 -1.80 0.51 -52.83
CA ASN A 270 -1.71 -0.02 -54.19
C ASN A 270 -1.37 -1.53 -54.26
N THR A 271 -1.34 -2.26 -53.14
CA THR A 271 -1.05 -3.72 -53.15
C THR A 271 -2.26 -4.57 -52.78
N LYS A 272 -3.47 -3.97 -52.74
CA LYS A 272 -4.73 -4.73 -52.59
C LYS A 272 -5.69 -4.37 -53.74
N LYS A 273 -5.36 -4.86 -54.92
CA LYS A 273 -6.32 -5.10 -56.03
C LYS A 273 -5.94 -6.39 -56.75
#